data_52dca7b6fb92039098e7bcad81da2ad6
#
_entry.id   52dca7b6fb92039098e7bcad81da2ad6
#
_cell.length_a   1.000
_cell.length_b   1.000
_cell.length_c   1.000
_cell.angle_alpha   90.00
_cell.angle_beta   90.00
_cell.angle_gamma   90.00
#
_symmetry.space_group_name_H-M   'P 1'
#
loop_
_entity.id
_entity.type
_entity.pdbx_description
1 polymer ?
#
loop_
_entity_poly.entity_id
_entity_poly.type
_entity_poly.pdbx_seq_one_letter_code
_entity_poly.pdbx_strand_id
1 'polypeptide(L)'
;MNITSKPSLKKYFSLLIFSILMTISSSCDSGQEKPSRQAETGTGDLSGLVLEDIPGSTVKYARQLSAAGQLEIEGFAENGKKTGQWIQYSPEGDILLINHYVNGLLEGPAIRMSFRNQVDLKTTYRRNLLDGPWTSYKYGKVIEKRNYVDDKLDGVVKTYDDRTFKLKQEVQYKNGLQHGYFKYYDENGNVTLEYEYKDGEKIKGGIVEPQ
;
A
#
# COMPACT_ATOMS: atom_id res chain seq x y z
N MET A 1 3.25 -41.83 -62.55
CA MET A 1 2.11 -41.48 -63.43
C MET A 1 0.95 -41.09 -62.57
N ASN A 2 0.42 -39.96 -62.90
CA ASN A 2 -0.78 -39.28 -62.43
C ASN A 2 -0.75 -38.44 -61.13
N ILE A 3 -0.69 -37.21 -61.44
CA ILE A 3 -1.03 -35.95 -60.88
C ILE A 3 -2.55 -35.83 -60.72
N THR A 4 -3.07 -35.41 -59.55
CA THR A 4 -4.33 -34.64 -59.48
C THR A 4 -4.27 -33.76 -58.24
N SER A 5 -4.06 -32.56 -58.40
CA SER A 5 -4.73 -31.29 -58.34
C SER A 5 -5.66 -31.07 -57.13
N LYS A 6 -5.28 -30.03 -56.33
CA LYS A 6 -6.15 -29.33 -55.36
C LYS A 6 -7.39 -28.67 -56.03
N PRO A 7 -8.43 -28.42 -55.29
CA PRO A 7 -9.25 -27.24 -55.53
C PRO A 7 -9.11 -26.20 -54.41
N SER A 8 -8.93 -24.98 -54.88
CA SER A 8 -9.01 -23.73 -54.12
C SER A 8 -10.48 -23.45 -53.71
N LEU A 9 -10.68 -23.00 -52.47
CA LEU A 9 -11.92 -22.33 -52.09
C LEU A 9 -11.65 -20.88 -51.76
N LYS A 10 -12.01 -20.03 -52.71
CA LYS A 10 -12.16 -18.60 -52.57
C LYS A 10 -13.54 -18.28 -52.00
N LYS A 11 -13.54 -17.17 -51.19
CA LYS A 11 -14.68 -16.26 -50.93
C LYS A 11 -15.72 -16.64 -49.93
N TYR A 12 -15.79 -15.91 -48.81
CA TYR A 12 -16.82 -14.86 -48.67
C TYR A 12 -16.35 -13.86 -47.61
N PHE A 13 -15.96 -12.68 -48.10
CA PHE A 13 -15.77 -11.47 -47.32
C PHE A 13 -17.17 -10.83 -47.19
N SER A 14 -17.76 -10.87 -46.02
CA SER A 14 -18.93 -10.07 -45.72
C SER A 14 -18.54 -8.99 -44.71
N LEU A 15 -18.48 -7.76 -45.21
CA LEU A 15 -18.38 -6.54 -44.43
C LEU A 15 -19.61 -6.40 -43.53
N LEU A 16 -19.40 -6.42 -42.23
CA LEU A 16 -20.31 -5.83 -41.27
C LEU A 16 -19.55 -4.76 -40.54
N ILE A 17 -19.69 -3.52 -41.04
CA ILE A 17 -19.25 -2.29 -40.37
C ILE A 17 -20.24 -2.08 -39.21
N PHE A 18 -19.81 -2.47 -38.01
CA PHE A 18 -20.44 -2.04 -36.76
C PHE A 18 -19.67 -0.81 -36.28
N SER A 19 -20.21 0.36 -36.55
CA SER A 19 -19.70 1.64 -35.98
C SER A 19 -20.02 1.63 -34.49
N ILE A 20 -19.06 1.18 -33.67
CA ILE A 20 -19.08 1.42 -32.23
C ILE A 20 -18.53 2.82 -32.03
N LEU A 21 -19.45 3.73 -31.75
CA LEU A 21 -19.14 5.07 -31.24
C LEU A 21 -18.53 4.85 -29.83
N MET A 22 -17.19 4.75 -29.76
CA MET A 22 -16.47 4.79 -28.49
C MET A 22 -16.51 6.23 -28.00
N THR A 23 -17.45 6.54 -27.11
CA THR A 23 -17.33 7.69 -26.23
C THR A 23 -16.13 7.45 -25.33
N ILE A 24 -15.00 8.05 -25.65
CA ILE A 24 -13.85 8.16 -24.78
C ILE A 24 -14.25 9.11 -23.65
N SER A 25 -14.87 8.57 -22.60
CA SER A 25 -14.88 9.24 -21.30
C SER A 25 -13.45 9.15 -20.77
N SER A 26 -12.66 10.21 -20.97
CA SER A 26 -11.42 10.41 -20.23
C SER A 26 -11.78 10.64 -18.77
N SER A 27 -12.03 9.57 -18.04
CA SER A 27 -11.86 9.61 -16.59
C SER A 27 -10.34 9.72 -16.38
N CYS A 28 -9.88 10.89 -15.99
CA CYS A 28 -8.63 11.01 -15.28
C CYS A 28 -8.78 10.17 -14.00
N ASP A 29 -8.44 8.90 -14.10
CA ASP A 29 -8.15 8.08 -12.96
C ASP A 29 -6.89 8.67 -12.33
N SER A 30 -7.09 9.53 -11.33
CA SER A 30 -6.05 9.95 -10.43
C SER A 30 -5.64 8.68 -9.68
N GLY A 31 -4.60 8.02 -10.21
CA GLY A 31 -4.07 6.76 -9.70
C GLY A 31 -3.78 6.82 -8.21
N GLN A 32 -4.80 6.62 -7.41
CA GLN A 32 -4.65 6.16 -6.07
C GLN A 32 -4.28 4.68 -6.17
N GLU A 33 -2.99 4.40 -6.34
CA GLU A 33 -2.51 3.09 -5.93
C GLU A 33 -2.94 2.91 -4.48
N LYS A 34 -3.98 2.11 -4.28
CA LYS A 34 -4.25 1.55 -2.95
C LYS A 34 -2.91 1.00 -2.48
N PRO A 35 -2.41 1.40 -1.29
CA PRO A 35 -1.23 0.76 -0.74
C PRO A 35 -1.47 -0.72 -0.87
N SER A 36 -0.57 -1.42 -1.59
CA SER A 36 -0.68 -2.85 -1.78
C SER A 36 -0.95 -3.45 -0.41
N ARG A 37 -2.10 -4.09 -0.24
CA ARG A 37 -2.48 -4.79 0.98
C ARG A 37 -1.55 -6.01 1.16
N GLN A 38 -0.29 -5.75 1.42
CA GLN A 38 0.66 -6.71 1.96
C GLN A 38 0.75 -6.58 3.49
N ALA A 39 -0.12 -5.80 4.13
CA ALA A 39 -0.50 -6.12 5.47
C ALA A 39 -1.39 -7.36 5.35
N GLU A 40 -0.94 -8.50 5.85
CA GLU A 40 -1.82 -9.64 6.01
C GLU A 40 -3.14 -9.11 6.58
N THR A 41 -4.21 -9.25 5.81
CA THR A 41 -5.56 -9.01 6.36
C THR A 41 -5.60 -9.82 7.63
N GLY A 42 -5.72 -9.13 8.78
CA GLY A 42 -5.62 -9.75 10.09
C GLY A 42 -6.67 -10.82 10.31
N THR A 43 -6.49 -11.95 9.64
CA THR A 43 -7.11 -13.19 10.06
C THR A 43 -6.39 -13.54 11.34
N GLY A 44 -7.09 -13.45 12.46
CA GLY A 44 -6.58 -13.92 13.74
C GLY A 44 -6.34 -15.43 13.74
N ASP A 45 -6.12 -16.02 12.57
CA ASP A 45 -5.89 -17.43 12.32
C ASP A 45 -4.56 -17.83 12.94
N LEU A 46 -4.62 -18.84 13.81
CA LEU A 46 -3.50 -19.49 14.47
C LEU A 46 -3.19 -20.86 13.86
N SER A 47 -3.83 -21.23 12.75
CA SER A 47 -3.61 -22.50 12.06
C SER A 47 -2.15 -22.60 11.60
N GLY A 48 -1.54 -23.76 11.81
CA GLY A 48 -0.13 -23.99 11.45
C GLY A 48 0.89 -23.46 12.47
N LEU A 49 0.45 -22.80 13.55
CA LEU A 49 1.34 -22.33 14.61
C LEU A 49 1.45 -23.36 15.74
N VAL A 50 2.64 -23.48 16.28
CA VAL A 50 2.90 -24.19 17.55
C VAL A 50 2.59 -23.22 18.69
N LEU A 51 1.71 -23.62 19.60
CA LEU A 51 1.33 -22.84 20.79
C LEU A 51 1.96 -23.46 22.03
N GLU A 52 2.71 -22.66 22.77
CA GLU A 52 3.40 -23.05 24.00
C GLU A 52 2.81 -22.32 25.20
N ASP A 53 2.52 -23.03 26.24
CA ASP A 53 1.98 -22.46 27.49
C ASP A 53 3.06 -21.64 28.22
N ILE A 54 2.67 -20.46 28.69
CA ILE A 54 3.51 -19.62 29.55
C ILE A 54 3.04 -19.86 30.98
N PRO A 55 3.90 -20.38 31.89
CA PRO A 55 3.53 -20.67 33.25
C PRO A 55 2.89 -19.47 33.96
N GLY A 56 1.71 -19.68 34.54
CA GLY A 56 0.98 -18.65 35.28
C GLY A 56 0.26 -17.62 34.41
N SER A 57 0.12 -17.84 33.08
CA SER A 57 -0.55 -16.93 32.16
C SER A 57 -1.63 -17.63 31.35
N THR A 58 -2.65 -16.87 30.93
CA THR A 58 -3.63 -17.28 29.89
C THR A 58 -3.10 -17.08 28.49
N VAL A 59 -2.03 -16.29 28.36
CA VAL A 59 -1.36 -16.02 27.09
C VAL A 59 -0.44 -17.17 26.74
N LYS A 60 -0.43 -17.59 25.47
CA LYS A 60 0.47 -18.60 24.92
C LYS A 60 1.47 -17.93 24.00
N TYR A 61 2.71 -18.42 24.00
CA TYR A 61 3.67 -18.10 22.97
C TYR A 61 3.33 -18.90 21.70
N ALA A 62 3.30 -18.24 20.56
CA ALA A 62 2.94 -18.82 19.29
C ALA A 62 4.09 -18.65 18.30
N ARG A 63 4.46 -19.74 17.60
CA ARG A 63 5.50 -19.67 16.58
C ARG A 63 5.24 -20.62 15.42
N GLN A 64 5.81 -20.27 14.27
CA GLN A 64 5.89 -21.12 13.08
C GLN A 64 7.36 -21.28 12.70
N LEU A 65 7.72 -22.52 12.40
CA LEU A 65 9.03 -22.84 11.87
C LEU A 65 8.90 -23.31 10.42
N SER A 66 9.88 -22.97 9.59
CA SER A 66 10.03 -23.53 8.25
C SER A 66 10.31 -25.04 8.32
N ALA A 67 10.24 -25.72 7.18
CA ALA A 67 10.64 -27.13 7.07
C ALA A 67 12.10 -27.36 7.47
N ALA A 68 12.94 -26.34 7.39
CA ALA A 68 14.36 -26.38 7.83
C ALA A 68 14.53 -26.04 9.32
N GLY A 69 13.45 -25.81 10.07
CA GLY A 69 13.48 -25.49 11.50
C GLY A 69 13.80 -24.02 11.82
N GLN A 70 13.80 -23.14 10.82
CA GLN A 70 14.03 -21.71 11.01
C GLN A 70 12.74 -21.02 11.45
N LEU A 71 12.84 -20.02 12.32
CA LEU A 71 11.71 -19.23 12.79
C LEU A 71 11.20 -18.32 11.65
N GLU A 72 9.93 -18.48 11.30
CA GLU A 72 9.26 -17.67 10.27
C GLU A 72 8.36 -16.62 10.91
N ILE A 73 7.62 -17.00 11.93
CA ILE A 73 6.66 -16.12 12.62
C ILE A 73 6.68 -16.41 14.09
N GLU A 74 6.59 -15.37 14.91
CA GLU A 74 6.37 -15.50 16.35
C GLU A 74 5.46 -14.40 16.88
N GLY A 75 4.84 -14.66 18.03
CA GLY A 75 3.99 -13.71 18.73
C GLY A 75 3.29 -14.34 19.91
N PHE A 76 2.21 -13.71 20.34
CA PHE A 76 1.42 -14.17 21.47
C PHE A 76 -0.03 -14.40 21.07
N ALA A 77 -0.66 -15.39 21.67
CA ALA A 77 -2.06 -15.70 21.46
C ALA A 77 -2.78 -15.81 22.80
N GLU A 78 -3.98 -15.28 22.87
CA GLU A 78 -4.88 -15.39 24.02
C GLU A 78 -6.30 -15.68 23.53
N ASN A 79 -6.97 -16.63 24.18
CA ASN A 79 -8.34 -17.04 23.81
C ASN A 79 -8.50 -17.41 22.31
N GLY A 80 -7.46 -18.06 21.74
CA GLY A 80 -7.47 -18.46 20.32
C GLY A 80 -7.29 -17.32 19.34
N LYS A 81 -6.81 -16.15 19.76
CA LYS A 81 -6.61 -14.97 18.92
C LYS A 81 -5.22 -14.38 19.10
N LYS A 82 -4.67 -13.81 18.05
CA LYS A 82 -3.42 -13.04 18.12
C LYS A 82 -3.57 -11.86 19.08
N THR A 83 -2.56 -11.65 19.93
CA THR A 83 -2.48 -10.50 20.86
C THR A 83 -1.05 -9.99 20.96
N GLY A 84 -0.86 -8.73 21.34
CA GLY A 84 0.47 -8.13 21.46
C GLY A 84 1.23 -8.05 20.15
N GLN A 85 2.56 -8.10 20.27
CA GLN A 85 3.47 -7.99 19.13
C GLN A 85 3.62 -9.32 18.40
N TRP A 86 3.62 -9.25 17.06
CA TRP A 86 3.89 -10.36 16.14
C TRP A 86 5.00 -9.97 15.20
N ILE A 87 5.96 -10.87 15.01
CA ILE A 87 7.13 -10.64 14.18
C ILE A 87 7.17 -11.72 13.09
N GLN A 88 7.43 -11.30 11.86
CA GLN A 88 7.70 -12.17 10.71
C GLN A 88 9.15 -12.03 10.30
N TYR A 89 9.77 -13.14 9.96
CA TYR A 89 11.18 -13.25 9.58
C TYR A 89 11.35 -13.71 8.13
N SER A 90 12.47 -13.33 7.53
CA SER A 90 12.96 -13.92 6.28
C SER A 90 13.60 -15.28 6.52
N PRO A 91 13.85 -16.08 5.46
CA PRO A 91 14.61 -17.33 5.60
C PRO A 91 16.02 -17.14 6.17
N GLU A 92 16.60 -15.96 6.03
CA GLU A 92 17.91 -15.58 6.57
C GLU A 92 17.87 -15.15 8.04
N GLY A 93 16.66 -15.02 8.62
CA GLY A 93 16.43 -14.60 10.00
C GLY A 93 16.30 -13.08 10.19
N ASP A 94 16.25 -12.32 9.11
CA ASP A 94 16.01 -10.88 9.20
C ASP A 94 14.54 -10.58 9.48
N ILE A 95 14.27 -9.53 10.27
CA ILE A 95 12.90 -9.08 10.51
C ILE A 95 12.33 -8.48 9.24
N LEU A 96 11.16 -8.97 8.81
CA LEU A 96 10.41 -8.44 7.68
C LEU A 96 9.26 -7.52 8.10
N LEU A 97 8.54 -7.93 9.15
CA LEU A 97 7.32 -7.27 9.55
C LEU A 97 7.13 -7.36 11.07
N ILE A 98 6.74 -6.26 11.68
CA ILE A 98 6.30 -6.19 13.07
C ILE A 98 4.89 -5.62 13.07
N ASN A 99 3.94 -6.38 13.58
CA ASN A 99 2.55 -5.98 13.75
C ASN A 99 2.13 -6.04 15.20
N HIS A 100 1.10 -5.29 15.57
CA HIS A 100 0.46 -5.37 16.86
C HIS A 100 -1.00 -5.80 16.71
N TYR A 101 -1.45 -6.67 17.59
CA TYR A 101 -2.80 -7.22 17.59
C TYR A 101 -3.46 -7.07 18.94
N VAL A 102 -4.77 -6.79 18.91
CA VAL A 102 -5.66 -6.87 20.07
C VAL A 102 -6.87 -7.70 19.66
N ASN A 103 -7.11 -8.80 20.38
CA ASN A 103 -8.22 -9.73 20.08
C ASN A 103 -8.27 -10.20 18.61
N GLY A 104 -7.11 -10.44 17.98
CA GLY A 104 -7.01 -10.90 16.59
C GLY A 104 -7.12 -9.80 15.54
N LEU A 105 -7.31 -8.54 15.92
CA LEU A 105 -7.36 -7.41 15.01
C LEU A 105 -6.03 -6.64 15.05
N LEU A 106 -5.56 -6.18 13.88
CA LEU A 106 -4.45 -5.23 13.82
C LEU A 106 -4.84 -3.96 14.56
N GLU A 107 -4.03 -3.58 15.54
CA GLU A 107 -4.26 -2.44 16.43
C GLU A 107 -2.93 -1.79 16.81
N GLY A 108 -2.76 -0.50 16.52
CA GLY A 108 -1.53 0.22 16.81
C GLY A 108 -0.49 0.18 15.68
N PRO A 109 0.79 0.41 16.00
CA PRO A 109 1.84 0.56 14.99
C PRO A 109 2.19 -0.75 14.30
N ALA A 110 2.50 -0.65 13.01
CA ALA A 110 3.11 -1.70 12.20
C ALA A 110 4.36 -1.17 11.49
N ILE A 111 5.39 -2.01 11.41
CA ILE A 111 6.67 -1.66 10.81
C ILE A 111 7.06 -2.74 9.81
N ARG A 112 7.29 -2.35 8.56
CA ARG A 112 7.88 -3.22 7.54
C ARG A 112 9.36 -2.87 7.37
N MET A 113 10.18 -3.91 7.30
CA MET A 113 11.60 -3.79 7.06
C MET A 113 11.93 -4.19 5.61
N SER A 114 12.94 -3.57 5.03
CA SER A 114 13.54 -4.01 3.79
C SER A 114 14.55 -5.14 4.04
N PHE A 115 14.96 -5.83 2.97
CA PHE A 115 15.98 -6.89 3.01
C PHE A 115 17.36 -6.46 3.58
N ARG A 116 17.58 -5.18 3.86
CA ARG A 116 18.80 -4.62 4.50
C ARG A 116 18.59 -4.24 5.95
N ASN A 117 17.56 -4.77 6.60
CA ASN A 117 17.16 -4.43 7.97
C ASN A 117 16.94 -2.92 8.18
N GLN A 118 16.50 -2.22 7.13
CA GLN A 118 16.12 -0.82 7.21
C GLN A 118 14.60 -0.71 7.22
N VAL A 119 14.08 0.23 7.98
CA VAL A 119 12.65 0.52 7.95
C VAL A 119 12.28 1.02 6.56
N ASP A 120 11.31 0.34 5.95
CA ASP A 120 10.73 0.64 4.64
C ASP A 120 9.37 1.34 4.77
N LEU A 121 8.59 0.93 5.78
CA LEU A 121 7.29 1.49 6.06
C LEU A 121 6.99 1.50 7.55
N LYS A 122 6.41 2.62 8.02
CA LYS A 122 5.71 2.71 9.32
C LYS A 122 4.27 3.09 9.06
N THR A 123 3.36 2.41 9.71
CA THR A 123 1.93 2.71 9.62
C THR A 123 1.22 2.43 10.94
N THR A 124 -0.02 2.86 11.05
CA THR A 124 -0.84 2.63 12.24
C THR A 124 -2.18 2.06 11.82
N TYR A 125 -2.64 1.08 12.57
CA TYR A 125 -3.93 0.43 12.37
C TYR A 125 -4.84 0.63 13.56
N ARG A 126 -6.14 0.65 13.28
CA ARG A 126 -7.22 0.54 14.24
C ARG A 126 -8.25 -0.45 13.69
N ARG A 127 -8.45 -1.57 14.38
CA ARG A 127 -9.39 -2.64 13.98
C ARG A 127 -9.21 -3.10 12.52
N ASN A 128 -7.96 -3.36 12.10
CA ASN A 128 -7.57 -3.72 10.73
C ASN A 128 -7.67 -2.61 9.68
N LEU A 129 -8.12 -1.41 10.04
CA LEU A 129 -8.16 -0.25 9.13
C LEU A 129 -6.90 0.61 9.33
N LEU A 130 -6.36 1.17 8.26
CA LEU A 130 -5.36 2.22 8.37
C LEU A 130 -5.98 3.42 9.11
N ASP A 131 -5.38 3.82 10.23
CA ASP A 131 -5.86 4.93 11.04
C ASP A 131 -4.69 5.61 11.75
N GLY A 132 -4.34 6.80 11.29
CA GLY A 132 -3.18 7.55 11.75
C GLY A 132 -2.06 7.68 10.72
N PRO A 133 -0.84 7.98 11.18
CA PRO A 133 0.29 8.26 10.31
C PRO A 133 0.76 7.01 9.53
N TRP A 134 1.11 7.27 8.27
CA TRP A 134 1.76 6.35 7.35
C TRP A 134 3.01 7.03 6.78
N THR A 135 4.17 6.39 6.83
CA THR A 135 5.42 6.98 6.37
C THR A 135 6.27 5.92 5.69
N SER A 136 6.61 6.14 4.43
CA SER A 136 7.54 5.28 3.70
C SER A 136 8.94 5.88 3.63
N TYR A 137 9.92 4.97 3.51
CA TYR A 137 11.32 5.31 3.58
C TYR A 137 12.09 4.65 2.42
N LYS A 138 13.16 5.31 1.99
CA LYS A 138 14.17 4.77 1.08
C LYS A 138 15.55 5.16 1.61
N TYR A 139 16.41 4.17 1.84
CA TYR A 139 17.74 4.36 2.44
C TYR A 139 17.69 5.13 3.78
N GLY A 140 16.70 4.84 4.61
CA GLY A 140 16.50 5.50 5.91
C GLY A 140 16.00 6.96 5.83
N LYS A 141 15.74 7.47 4.63
CA LYS A 141 15.17 8.81 4.39
C LYS A 141 13.69 8.70 4.05
N VAL A 142 12.91 9.65 4.55
CA VAL A 142 11.48 9.73 4.25
C VAL A 142 11.29 10.09 2.78
N ILE A 143 10.46 9.30 2.07
CA ILE A 143 10.06 9.57 0.69
C ILE A 143 8.57 9.91 0.57
N GLU A 144 7.75 9.52 1.56
CA GLU A 144 6.34 9.90 1.57
C GLU A 144 5.77 9.89 2.99
N LYS A 145 4.87 10.83 3.26
CA LYS A 145 4.04 10.89 4.47
C LYS A 145 2.58 11.01 4.09
N ARG A 146 1.74 10.24 4.76
CA ARG A 146 0.28 10.25 4.63
C ARG A 146 -0.35 10.23 6.03
N ASN A 147 -1.61 10.60 6.11
CA ASN A 147 -2.44 10.30 7.26
C ASN A 147 -3.74 9.65 6.80
N TYR A 148 -4.21 8.69 7.57
CA TYR A 148 -5.44 7.96 7.29
C TYR A 148 -6.41 8.06 8.45
N VAL A 149 -7.70 8.05 8.13
CA VAL A 149 -8.81 7.85 9.04
C VAL A 149 -9.73 6.82 8.41
N ASP A 150 -9.90 5.68 9.06
CA ASP A 150 -10.72 4.55 8.58
C ASP A 150 -10.44 4.19 7.10
N ASP A 151 -9.16 3.88 6.76
CA ASP A 151 -8.65 3.56 5.41
C ASP A 151 -8.71 4.71 4.38
N LYS A 152 -9.17 5.90 4.77
CA LYS A 152 -9.25 7.06 3.87
C LYS A 152 -8.15 8.05 4.15
N LEU A 153 -7.54 8.59 3.09
CA LEU A 153 -6.61 9.71 3.24
C LEU A 153 -7.33 10.90 3.89
N ASP A 154 -6.76 11.41 4.99
CA ASP A 154 -7.26 12.58 5.68
C ASP A 154 -6.09 13.40 6.23
N GLY A 155 -5.93 14.64 5.76
CA GLY A 155 -4.79 15.50 6.06
C GLY A 155 -3.87 15.70 4.87
N VAL A 156 -2.61 16.07 5.12
CA VAL A 156 -1.64 16.43 4.09
C VAL A 156 -0.77 15.25 3.72
N VAL A 157 -0.80 14.87 2.44
CA VAL A 157 0.16 13.95 1.82
C VAL A 157 1.37 14.76 1.38
N LYS A 158 2.57 14.33 1.80
CA LYS A 158 3.86 14.92 1.41
C LYS A 158 4.67 13.88 0.66
N THR A 159 5.09 14.21 -0.55
CA THR A 159 5.97 13.36 -1.37
C THR A 159 7.31 14.05 -1.53
N TYR A 160 8.38 13.30 -1.36
CA TYR A 160 9.76 13.77 -1.48
C TYR A 160 10.40 13.13 -2.71
N ASP A 161 11.32 13.84 -3.33
CA ASP A 161 12.14 13.29 -4.42
C ASP A 161 12.98 12.13 -3.87
N ASP A 162 13.02 11.03 -4.58
CA ASP A 162 13.62 9.79 -4.10
C ASP A 162 15.17 9.73 -4.23
N ARG A 163 15.79 10.76 -4.81
CA ARG A 163 17.24 10.93 -4.95
C ARG A 163 17.76 12.05 -4.06
N THR A 164 17.10 13.20 -4.07
CA THR A 164 17.51 14.39 -3.30
C THR A 164 16.88 14.45 -1.92
N PHE A 165 15.77 13.73 -1.70
CA PHE A 165 14.94 13.75 -0.49
C PHE A 165 14.36 15.12 -0.15
N LYS A 166 14.34 16.04 -1.12
CA LYS A 166 13.67 17.33 -0.99
C LYS A 166 12.17 17.17 -1.18
N LEU A 167 11.41 18.03 -0.52
CA LEU A 167 9.95 18.06 -0.68
C LEU A 167 9.63 18.39 -2.15
N LYS A 168 8.83 17.54 -2.77
CA LYS A 168 8.43 17.64 -4.18
C LYS A 168 6.98 18.08 -4.32
N GLN A 169 6.12 17.57 -3.43
CA GLN A 169 4.68 17.76 -3.55
C GLN A 169 3.99 17.73 -2.21
N GLU A 170 2.97 18.56 -2.04
CA GLU A 170 2.00 18.49 -0.96
C GLU A 170 0.58 18.49 -1.53
N VAL A 171 -0.25 17.59 -1.02
CA VAL A 171 -1.67 17.50 -1.41
C VAL A 171 -2.51 17.34 -0.16
N GLN A 172 -3.51 18.19 -0.01
CA GLN A 172 -4.45 18.08 1.09
C GLN A 172 -5.63 17.18 0.71
N TYR A 173 -5.99 16.27 1.61
CA TYR A 173 -7.09 15.33 1.48
C TYR A 173 -8.07 15.46 2.63
N LYS A 174 -9.32 15.14 2.35
CA LYS A 174 -10.38 14.98 3.35
C LYS A 174 -11.28 13.82 2.93
N ASN A 175 -11.47 12.86 3.81
CA ASN A 175 -12.29 11.66 3.55
C ASN A 175 -11.92 10.92 2.24
N GLY A 176 -10.62 10.89 1.87
CA GLY A 176 -10.12 10.22 0.67
C GLY A 176 -10.16 11.06 -0.61
N LEU A 177 -10.75 12.25 -0.59
CA LEU A 177 -10.82 13.16 -1.74
C LEU A 177 -9.84 14.32 -1.58
N GLN A 178 -9.27 14.80 -2.69
CA GLN A 178 -8.48 16.03 -2.68
C GLN A 178 -9.38 17.19 -2.22
N HIS A 179 -8.95 17.90 -1.17
CA HIS A 179 -9.70 19.00 -0.58
C HIS A 179 -8.74 20.01 0.04
N GLY A 180 -8.73 21.24 -0.47
CA GLY A 180 -7.76 22.26 -0.12
C GLY A 180 -6.67 22.35 -1.18
N TYR A 181 -5.43 22.55 -0.77
CA TYR A 181 -4.35 22.84 -1.71
C TYR A 181 -3.65 21.58 -2.25
N PHE A 182 -3.13 21.73 -3.47
CA PHE A 182 -2.10 20.94 -4.09
C PHE A 182 -0.94 21.86 -4.43
N LYS A 183 0.28 21.53 -4.00
CA LYS A 183 1.49 22.30 -4.28
C LYS A 183 2.58 21.42 -4.85
N TYR A 184 3.29 21.93 -5.86
CA TYR A 184 4.48 21.31 -6.41
C TYR A 184 5.65 22.27 -6.22
N TYR A 185 6.81 21.71 -5.81
CA TYR A 185 8.00 22.45 -5.44
C TYR A 185 9.15 22.17 -6.40
N ASP A 186 9.95 23.18 -6.69
CA ASP A 186 11.24 23.06 -7.39
C ASP A 186 12.35 22.55 -6.44
N GLU A 187 13.56 22.39 -7.00
CA GLU A 187 14.71 21.92 -6.24
C GLU A 187 15.19 22.94 -5.17
N ASN A 188 14.78 24.21 -5.24
CA ASN A 188 15.08 25.26 -4.28
C ASN A 188 14.03 25.36 -3.16
N GLY A 189 12.91 24.63 -3.30
CA GLY A 189 11.79 24.65 -2.37
C GLY A 189 10.76 25.73 -2.67
N ASN A 190 10.81 26.37 -3.85
CA ASN A 190 9.81 27.33 -4.28
C ASN A 190 8.60 26.59 -4.87
N VAL A 191 7.41 27.11 -4.59
CA VAL A 191 6.17 26.60 -5.22
C VAL A 191 6.16 27.01 -6.68
N THR A 192 6.08 26.04 -7.60
CA THR A 192 6.00 26.27 -9.06
C THR A 192 4.62 25.99 -9.62
N LEU A 193 3.80 25.24 -8.89
CA LEU A 193 2.43 24.92 -9.27
C LEU A 193 1.57 24.88 -8.02
N GLU A 194 0.41 25.54 -8.07
CA GLU A 194 -0.56 25.51 -6.99
C GLU A 194 -1.98 25.39 -7.53
N TYR A 195 -2.74 24.42 -6.98
CA TYR A 195 -4.16 24.25 -7.25
C TYR A 195 -4.94 24.24 -5.94
N GLU A 196 -6.21 24.62 -6.03
CA GLU A 196 -7.19 24.41 -4.97
C GLU A 196 -8.24 23.39 -5.42
N TYR A 197 -8.51 22.44 -4.54
CA TYR A 197 -9.49 21.38 -4.75
C TYR A 197 -10.60 21.45 -3.71
N LYS A 198 -11.80 21.04 -4.10
CA LYS A 198 -12.93 20.83 -3.21
C LYS A 198 -13.61 19.53 -3.61
N ASP A 199 -13.67 18.59 -2.68
CA ASP A 199 -14.34 17.30 -2.84
C ASP A 199 -13.92 16.52 -4.10
N GLY A 200 -12.61 16.59 -4.45
CA GLY A 200 -11.99 15.94 -5.61
C GLY A 200 -11.97 16.79 -6.88
N GLU A 201 -12.68 17.90 -6.93
CA GLU A 201 -12.75 18.77 -8.10
C GLU A 201 -11.78 19.95 -7.99
N LYS A 202 -11.03 20.22 -9.06
CA LYS A 202 -10.16 21.40 -9.13
C LYS A 202 -10.98 22.66 -9.30
N ILE A 203 -10.84 23.62 -8.37
CA ILE A 203 -11.58 24.90 -8.39
C ILE A 203 -10.79 25.98 -9.12
N LYS A 204 -9.50 26.12 -8.79
CA LYS A 204 -8.63 27.17 -9.35
C LYS A 204 -7.16 26.80 -9.22
N GLY A 205 -6.30 27.67 -9.75
CA GLY A 205 -4.84 27.59 -9.65
C GLY A 205 -4.17 27.35 -10.99
N GLY A 206 -2.85 27.31 -10.97
CA GLY A 206 -2.00 27.20 -12.14
C GLY A 206 -0.51 27.30 -11.76
N ILE A 207 0.30 27.64 -12.76
CA ILE A 207 1.73 27.90 -12.59
C ILE A 207 1.91 29.14 -11.71
N VAL A 208 2.84 29.08 -10.77
CA VAL A 208 3.23 30.19 -9.89
C VAL A 208 4.48 30.81 -10.50
N GLU A 209 4.41 32.09 -10.85
CA GLU A 209 5.56 32.86 -11.33
C GLU A 209 6.58 32.99 -10.20
N PRO A 210 7.89 32.79 -10.46
CA PRO A 210 8.94 33.06 -9.46
C PRO A 210 8.91 34.53 -9.06
N GLN A 211 8.95 34.80 -7.76
CA GLN A 211 9.12 36.16 -7.23
C GLN A 211 10.59 36.55 -7.20
#